data_9c157adfead2220ba6e80304caf16800
#
_entry.id   9c157adfead2220ba6e80304caf16800
#
_cell.length_a   1.000
_cell.length_b   1.000
_cell.length_c   1.000
_cell.angle_alpha   90.00
_cell.angle_beta   90.00
_cell.angle_gamma   90.00
#
_symmetry.space_group_name_H-M   'P 1'
#
loop_
_entity.id
_entity.type
_entity.pdbx_description
1 polymer ?
#
loop_
_entity_poly.entity_id
_entity_poly.type
_entity_poly.pdbx_seq_one_letter_code
_entity_poly.pdbx_strand_id
1 'polypeptide(L)'
;MTARMDKRFAELKAEGRPALVTYFMGGDPDYDTSLGIMKALPEAGSDIIELGMPFSDPMADGPAIQLAGQRALKGGQTLKKTLQLAADFRKTNDATPIVMMGYYNPIYIYGVEKFLDDAIAAGIDGLIVVDLPPEMDDELCIPAIRKGINFIRLATPTTDEKRLPAVLKNTSGFVYYVSMNGITGSALPDPSLVSGAVQRIKQHTELPVCVGFGVKTAEHAKVIGGSADGVVVGTAIVNQVATSLTADGKATADTVQAVATLVRGLSSGTRSARLVAAE
;
A
#
# COMPACT_ATOMS: atom_id res chain seq x y z
N MET A 1 -2.16 -15.76 8.60
CA MET A 1 -1.30 -14.84 7.81
C MET A 1 -1.07 -15.47 6.46
N THR A 2 -1.03 -14.71 5.38
CA THR A 2 -0.73 -15.30 4.09
C THR A 2 0.76 -15.59 3.98
N ALA A 3 1.09 -16.78 3.51
CA ALA A 3 2.49 -17.22 3.40
C ALA A 3 3.35 -16.28 2.54
N ARG A 4 2.75 -15.55 1.56
CA ARG A 4 3.47 -14.62 0.68
C ARG A 4 4.00 -13.40 1.43
N MET A 5 3.20 -12.80 2.31
CA MET A 5 3.59 -11.63 3.09
C MET A 5 4.73 -11.96 4.06
N ASP A 6 4.57 -13.01 4.85
CA ASP A 6 5.57 -13.45 5.81
C ASP A 6 6.87 -13.84 5.13
N LYS A 7 6.78 -14.60 4.01
CA LYS A 7 7.92 -14.98 3.20
C LYS A 7 8.67 -13.76 2.66
N ARG A 8 7.93 -12.76 2.12
CA ARG A 8 8.55 -11.55 1.57
C ARG A 8 9.32 -10.77 2.63
N PHE A 9 8.73 -10.53 3.80
CA PHE A 9 9.43 -9.83 4.88
C PHE A 9 10.62 -10.63 5.44
N ALA A 10 10.54 -11.96 5.50
CA ALA A 10 11.66 -12.81 5.89
C ALA A 10 12.83 -12.71 4.89
N GLU A 11 12.55 -12.73 3.59
CA GLU A 11 13.54 -12.53 2.53
C GLU A 11 14.21 -11.16 2.64
N LEU A 12 13.42 -10.09 2.80
CA LEU A 12 13.91 -8.72 2.95
C LEU A 12 14.80 -8.54 4.18
N LYS A 13 14.40 -9.15 5.30
CA LYS A 13 15.20 -9.16 6.53
C LYS A 13 16.55 -9.89 6.31
N ALA A 14 16.54 -11.01 5.61
CA ALA A 14 17.77 -11.74 5.27
C ALA A 14 18.67 -10.94 4.31
N GLU A 15 18.09 -10.15 3.39
CA GLU A 15 18.80 -9.24 2.51
C GLU A 15 19.31 -7.96 3.23
N GLY A 16 18.84 -7.69 4.45
CA GLY A 16 19.20 -6.50 5.25
C GLY A 16 18.69 -5.19 4.64
N ARG A 17 17.54 -5.21 3.93
CA ARG A 17 16.97 -4.03 3.29
C ARG A 17 15.47 -3.87 3.57
N PRO A 18 14.98 -2.63 3.53
CA PRO A 18 13.54 -2.36 3.65
C PRO A 18 12.76 -2.82 2.41
N ALA A 19 11.46 -3.08 2.61
CA ALA A 19 10.51 -3.30 1.52
C ALA A 19 10.28 -2.01 0.72
N LEU A 20 10.05 -2.13 -0.58
CA LEU A 20 9.36 -1.12 -1.38
C LEU A 20 7.91 -1.54 -1.56
N VAL A 21 7.00 -0.80 -0.94
CA VAL A 21 5.56 -0.97 -1.05
C VAL A 21 5.02 0.08 -2.02
N THR A 22 4.36 -0.34 -3.09
CA THR A 22 3.90 0.57 -4.14
C THR A 22 2.38 0.59 -4.21
N TYR A 23 1.80 1.77 -3.99
CA TYR A 23 0.37 1.99 -4.15
C TYR A 23 0.06 2.51 -5.55
N PHE A 24 -0.99 1.97 -6.16
CA PHE A 24 -1.65 2.56 -7.32
C PHE A 24 -3.15 2.33 -7.26
N MET A 25 -3.93 3.18 -7.94
CA MET A 25 -5.38 3.06 -7.98
C MET A 25 -5.80 2.02 -9.03
N GLY A 26 -6.51 0.98 -8.59
CA GLY A 26 -7.01 -0.06 -9.48
C GLY A 26 -7.99 0.51 -10.52
N GLY A 27 -7.71 0.27 -11.79
CA GLY A 27 -8.52 0.77 -12.91
C GLY A 27 -8.17 2.18 -13.40
N ASP A 28 -7.12 2.80 -12.89
CA ASP A 28 -6.67 4.11 -13.33
C ASP A 28 -5.61 3.99 -14.44
N PRO A 29 -5.77 4.62 -15.63
CA PRO A 29 -6.97 5.31 -16.14
C PRO A 29 -8.02 4.34 -16.69
N ASP A 30 -7.66 3.10 -16.96
CA ASP A 30 -8.48 2.00 -17.46
C ASP A 30 -7.97 0.64 -16.95
N TYR A 31 -8.77 -0.40 -17.18
CA TYR A 31 -8.48 -1.75 -16.67
C TYR A 31 -7.18 -2.34 -17.23
N ASP A 32 -7.00 -2.26 -18.56
CA ASP A 32 -5.86 -2.92 -19.24
C ASP A 32 -4.54 -2.24 -18.90
N THR A 33 -4.52 -0.91 -18.87
CA THR A 33 -3.37 -0.12 -18.42
C THR A 33 -3.04 -0.41 -16.96
N SER A 34 -4.05 -0.47 -16.10
CA SER A 34 -3.90 -0.79 -14.69
C SER A 34 -3.30 -2.20 -14.47
N LEU A 35 -3.75 -3.20 -15.25
CA LEU A 35 -3.17 -4.55 -15.23
C LEU A 35 -1.72 -4.55 -15.73
N GLY A 36 -1.43 -3.76 -16.77
CA GLY A 36 -0.07 -3.57 -17.28
C GLY A 36 0.86 -2.98 -16.23
N ILE A 37 0.42 -1.93 -15.52
CA ILE A 37 1.16 -1.33 -14.39
C ILE A 37 1.39 -2.39 -13.31
N MET A 38 0.33 -3.07 -12.86
CA MET A 38 0.43 -4.08 -11.81
C MET A 38 1.46 -5.17 -12.13
N LYS A 39 1.52 -5.63 -13.38
CA LYS A 39 2.50 -6.62 -13.84
C LYS A 39 3.93 -6.07 -13.89
N ALA A 40 4.10 -4.81 -14.22
CA ALA A 40 5.42 -4.17 -14.31
C ALA A 40 6.03 -3.82 -12.95
N LEU A 41 5.23 -3.63 -11.90
CA LEU A 41 5.69 -3.22 -10.56
C LEU A 41 6.73 -4.19 -9.95
N PRO A 42 6.53 -5.52 -9.89
CA PRO A 42 7.52 -6.45 -9.31
C PRO A 42 8.84 -6.45 -10.08
N GLU A 43 8.80 -6.43 -11.41
CA GLU A 43 9.98 -6.38 -12.27
C GLU A 43 10.75 -5.06 -12.10
N ALA A 44 10.04 -3.97 -11.77
CA ALA A 44 10.62 -2.68 -11.44
C ALA A 44 11.19 -2.63 -10.01
N GLY A 45 10.95 -3.67 -9.19
CA GLY A 45 11.51 -3.81 -7.85
C GLY A 45 10.55 -3.50 -6.71
N SER A 46 9.25 -3.47 -6.97
CA SER A 46 8.24 -3.46 -5.91
C SER A 46 8.22 -4.79 -5.17
N ASP A 47 8.28 -4.75 -3.86
CA ASP A 47 8.23 -5.94 -2.99
C ASP A 47 6.80 -6.31 -2.60
N ILE A 48 5.93 -5.31 -2.44
CA ILE A 48 4.52 -5.44 -2.07
C ILE A 48 3.71 -4.45 -2.89
N ILE A 49 2.56 -4.89 -3.40
CA ILE A 49 1.64 -4.03 -4.15
C ILE A 49 0.47 -3.65 -3.25
N GLU A 50 0.22 -2.36 -3.09
CA GLU A 50 -1.03 -1.83 -2.55
C GLU A 50 -1.96 -1.48 -3.71
N LEU A 51 -3.05 -2.22 -3.83
CA LEU A 51 -4.06 -2.05 -4.85
C LEU A 51 -5.23 -1.22 -4.32
N GLY A 52 -5.35 0.02 -4.78
CA GLY A 52 -6.41 0.94 -4.38
C GLY A 52 -7.78 0.49 -4.89
N MET A 53 -8.78 0.51 -4.02
CA MET A 53 -10.19 0.31 -4.35
C MET A 53 -10.84 1.69 -4.59
N PRO A 54 -11.23 2.05 -5.83
CA PRO A 54 -11.82 3.35 -6.07
C PRO A 54 -13.19 3.48 -5.38
N PHE A 55 -13.41 4.64 -4.77
CA PHE A 55 -14.63 4.98 -4.05
C PHE A 55 -15.05 6.42 -4.34
N SER A 56 -16.36 6.70 -4.31
CA SER A 56 -16.92 8.03 -4.62
C SER A 56 -16.65 9.07 -3.53
N ASP A 57 -16.49 8.61 -2.27
CA ASP A 57 -16.41 9.47 -1.08
C ASP A 57 -15.13 9.22 -0.27
N PRO A 58 -13.93 9.44 -0.86
CA PRO A 58 -12.65 9.04 -0.28
C PRO A 58 -12.14 10.07 0.74
N MET A 59 -12.78 10.16 1.90
CA MET A 59 -12.56 11.20 2.92
C MET A 59 -11.12 11.28 3.48
N ALA A 60 -10.37 10.19 3.43
CA ALA A 60 -9.00 10.13 3.94
C ALA A 60 -7.92 10.31 2.86
N ASP A 61 -8.31 10.37 1.59
CA ASP A 61 -7.38 10.45 0.48
C ASP A 61 -6.98 11.88 0.16
N GLY A 62 -5.70 12.07 -0.18
CA GLY A 62 -5.22 13.33 -0.75
C GLY A 62 -5.69 13.55 -2.20
N PRO A 63 -5.58 14.81 -2.70
CA PRO A 63 -6.15 15.19 -4.01
C PRO A 63 -5.70 14.30 -5.18
N ALA A 64 -4.43 13.87 -5.21
CA ALA A 64 -3.90 13.02 -6.28
C ALA A 64 -4.61 11.65 -6.31
N ILE A 65 -4.81 11.05 -5.14
CA ILE A 65 -5.47 9.75 -5.02
C ILE A 65 -6.96 9.88 -5.35
N GLN A 66 -7.63 10.97 -4.89
CA GLN A 66 -9.02 11.26 -5.24
C GLN A 66 -9.20 11.38 -6.77
N LEU A 67 -8.33 12.13 -7.45
CA LEU A 67 -8.39 12.27 -8.91
C LEU A 67 -8.17 10.95 -9.65
N ALA A 68 -7.26 10.11 -9.15
CA ALA A 68 -7.07 8.77 -9.71
C ALA A 68 -8.31 7.89 -9.53
N GLY A 69 -8.93 7.92 -8.33
CA GLY A 69 -10.19 7.24 -8.07
C GLY A 69 -11.32 7.70 -8.99
N GLN A 70 -11.43 9.01 -9.24
CA GLN A 70 -12.41 9.57 -10.18
C GLN A 70 -12.16 9.09 -11.62
N ARG A 71 -10.89 9.03 -12.08
CA ARG A 71 -10.56 8.48 -13.41
C ARG A 71 -10.97 7.00 -13.51
N ALA A 72 -10.61 6.21 -12.50
CA ALA A 72 -10.97 4.80 -12.45
C ALA A 72 -12.49 4.58 -12.46
N LEU A 73 -13.25 5.30 -11.63
CA LEU A 73 -14.71 5.21 -11.60
C LEU A 73 -15.34 5.65 -12.92
N LYS A 74 -14.85 6.73 -13.54
CA LYS A 74 -15.28 7.18 -14.86
C LYS A 74 -15.00 6.14 -15.93
N GLY A 75 -13.90 5.38 -15.81
CA GLY A 75 -13.56 4.23 -16.66
C GLY A 75 -14.41 2.99 -16.36
N GLY A 76 -15.35 3.06 -15.44
CA GLY A 76 -16.26 1.96 -15.08
C GLY A 76 -15.63 0.91 -14.15
N GLN A 77 -14.60 1.29 -13.37
CA GLN A 77 -14.03 0.42 -12.35
C GLN A 77 -15.03 0.21 -11.21
N THR A 78 -14.96 -0.97 -10.60
CA THR A 78 -15.80 -1.39 -9.48
C THR A 78 -14.96 -2.27 -8.54
N LEU A 79 -15.41 -2.48 -7.30
CA LEU A 79 -14.76 -3.41 -6.36
C LEU A 79 -14.60 -4.83 -6.98
N LYS A 80 -15.64 -5.32 -7.68
CA LYS A 80 -15.58 -6.62 -8.38
C LYS A 80 -14.47 -6.65 -9.45
N LYS A 81 -14.33 -5.58 -10.23
CA LYS A 81 -13.26 -5.48 -11.23
C LYS A 81 -11.88 -5.32 -10.57
N THR A 82 -11.79 -4.71 -9.39
CA THR A 82 -10.52 -4.63 -8.65
C THR A 82 -10.08 -6.01 -8.15
N LEU A 83 -11.01 -6.84 -7.67
CA LEU A 83 -10.72 -8.25 -7.38
C LEU A 83 -10.32 -9.03 -8.64
N GLN A 84 -11.00 -8.80 -9.77
CA GLN A 84 -10.64 -9.42 -11.04
C GLN A 84 -9.23 -9.02 -11.51
N LEU A 85 -8.83 -7.76 -11.29
CA LEU A 85 -7.48 -7.26 -11.62
C LEU A 85 -6.41 -8.05 -10.85
N ALA A 86 -6.63 -8.30 -9.57
CA ALA A 86 -5.75 -9.14 -8.76
C ALA A 86 -5.71 -10.59 -9.27
N ALA A 87 -6.87 -11.18 -9.58
CA ALA A 87 -6.95 -12.52 -10.12
C ALA A 87 -6.23 -12.66 -11.49
N ASP A 88 -6.34 -11.65 -12.35
CA ASP A 88 -5.64 -11.64 -13.64
C ASP A 88 -4.12 -11.46 -13.48
N PHE A 89 -3.67 -10.68 -12.50
CA PHE A 89 -2.27 -10.60 -12.14
C PHE A 89 -1.73 -11.94 -11.62
N ARG A 90 -2.50 -12.65 -10.78
CA ARG A 90 -2.11 -13.96 -10.25
C ARG A 90 -1.87 -15.04 -11.31
N LYS A 91 -2.43 -14.90 -12.49
CA LYS A 91 -2.15 -15.83 -13.62
C LYS A 91 -0.67 -15.85 -14.02
N THR A 92 0.07 -14.78 -13.72
CA THR A 92 1.48 -14.62 -14.11
C THR A 92 2.43 -14.39 -12.94
N ASN A 93 1.92 -14.06 -11.75
CA ASN A 93 2.75 -13.79 -10.55
C ASN A 93 2.05 -14.30 -9.29
N ASP A 94 2.59 -15.35 -8.72
CA ASP A 94 2.09 -15.92 -7.45
C ASP A 94 2.98 -15.57 -6.24
N ALA A 95 4.03 -14.80 -6.42
CA ALA A 95 5.00 -14.51 -5.38
C ALA A 95 4.81 -13.15 -4.69
N THR A 96 4.40 -12.11 -5.43
CA THR A 96 4.31 -10.74 -4.91
C THR A 96 3.06 -10.56 -4.05
N PRO A 97 3.17 -10.16 -2.77
CA PRO A 97 2.01 -9.87 -1.94
C PRO A 97 1.16 -8.73 -2.50
N ILE A 98 -0.18 -8.87 -2.41
CA ILE A 98 -1.15 -7.83 -2.78
C ILE A 98 -1.94 -7.45 -1.53
N VAL A 99 -1.96 -6.17 -1.21
CA VAL A 99 -2.78 -5.57 -0.17
C VAL A 99 -3.84 -4.69 -0.84
N MET A 100 -5.12 -4.96 -0.63
CA MET A 100 -6.17 -4.04 -1.09
C MET A 100 -6.34 -2.92 -0.08
N MET A 101 -6.37 -1.68 -0.57
CA MET A 101 -6.56 -0.49 0.27
C MET A 101 -7.79 0.30 -0.17
N GLY A 102 -8.62 0.68 0.79
CA GLY A 102 -9.81 1.51 0.53
C GLY A 102 -10.70 1.69 1.75
N TYR A 103 -12.00 1.70 1.53
CA TYR A 103 -13.02 2.09 2.49
C TYR A 103 -13.97 0.94 2.81
N TYR A 104 -14.58 0.96 4.00
CA TYR A 104 -15.45 -0.12 4.46
C TYR A 104 -16.78 -0.17 3.71
N ASN A 105 -17.38 0.98 3.36
CA ASN A 105 -18.68 1.03 2.74
C ASN A 105 -18.82 0.14 1.48
N PRO A 106 -17.91 0.17 0.48
CA PRO A 106 -17.96 -0.74 -0.67
C PRO A 106 -17.91 -2.22 -0.29
N ILE A 107 -17.14 -2.57 0.74
CA ILE A 107 -17.03 -3.95 1.24
C ILE A 107 -18.35 -4.37 1.92
N TYR A 108 -18.92 -3.48 2.74
CA TYR A 108 -20.18 -3.71 3.42
C TYR A 108 -21.32 -3.97 2.41
N ILE A 109 -21.45 -3.13 1.37
CA ILE A 109 -22.44 -3.28 0.31
C ILE A 109 -22.22 -4.57 -0.52
N TYR A 110 -20.96 -4.97 -0.73
CA TYR A 110 -20.65 -6.23 -1.40
C TYR A 110 -21.07 -7.45 -0.58
N GLY A 111 -21.12 -7.30 0.74
CA GLY A 111 -21.30 -8.35 1.73
C GLY A 111 -19.95 -8.90 2.21
N VAL A 112 -19.65 -8.70 3.50
CA VAL A 112 -18.32 -8.96 4.09
C VAL A 112 -17.83 -10.38 3.83
N GLU A 113 -18.64 -11.40 4.14
CA GLU A 113 -18.24 -12.80 3.94
C GLU A 113 -17.94 -13.11 2.46
N LYS A 114 -18.84 -12.65 1.58
CA LYS A 114 -18.66 -12.83 0.13
C LYS A 114 -17.42 -12.11 -0.38
N PHE A 115 -17.17 -10.88 0.09
CA PHE A 115 -15.97 -10.12 -0.28
C PHE A 115 -14.70 -10.87 0.13
N LEU A 116 -14.66 -11.39 1.36
CA LEU A 116 -13.50 -12.12 1.85
C LEU A 116 -13.25 -13.41 1.06
N ASP A 117 -14.30 -14.16 0.71
CA ASP A 117 -14.18 -15.36 -0.12
C ASP A 117 -13.66 -15.04 -1.52
N ASP A 118 -14.21 -14.00 -2.16
CA ASP A 118 -13.78 -13.55 -3.48
C ASP A 118 -12.34 -12.95 -3.43
N ALA A 119 -11.96 -12.28 -2.33
CA ALA A 119 -10.62 -11.75 -2.13
C ALA A 119 -9.57 -12.86 -2.01
N ILE A 120 -9.87 -13.92 -1.27
CA ILE A 120 -9.01 -15.12 -1.17
C ILE A 120 -8.87 -15.77 -2.55
N ALA A 121 -9.99 -15.99 -3.25
CA ALA A 121 -9.99 -16.57 -4.58
C ALA A 121 -9.19 -15.73 -5.60
N ALA A 122 -9.20 -14.40 -5.45
CA ALA A 122 -8.41 -13.47 -6.24
C ALA A 122 -6.93 -13.41 -5.82
N GLY A 123 -6.55 -14.06 -4.72
CA GLY A 123 -5.18 -14.11 -4.22
C GLY A 123 -4.73 -12.84 -3.49
N ILE A 124 -5.65 -12.15 -2.82
CA ILE A 124 -5.34 -11.03 -1.92
C ILE A 124 -4.69 -11.54 -0.65
N ASP A 125 -3.64 -10.84 -0.20
CA ASP A 125 -2.84 -11.20 0.97
C ASP A 125 -3.15 -10.35 2.20
N GLY A 126 -3.70 -9.15 2.01
CA GLY A 126 -4.00 -8.25 3.11
C GLY A 126 -5.00 -7.16 2.74
N LEU A 127 -5.52 -6.51 3.77
CA LEU A 127 -6.46 -5.39 3.65
C LEU A 127 -5.96 -4.21 4.47
N ILE A 128 -6.11 -3.01 3.92
CA ILE A 128 -6.06 -1.73 4.62
C ILE A 128 -7.43 -1.06 4.43
N VAL A 129 -8.19 -0.93 5.51
CA VAL A 129 -9.50 -0.26 5.51
C VAL A 129 -9.42 0.96 6.41
N VAL A 130 -9.34 2.13 5.76
CA VAL A 130 -8.89 3.37 6.41
C VAL A 130 -9.89 3.95 7.40
N ASP A 131 -11.16 3.63 7.25
CA ASP A 131 -12.29 4.14 8.04
C ASP A 131 -12.90 3.11 9.01
N LEU A 132 -12.30 1.91 9.16
CA LEU A 132 -12.74 0.90 10.13
C LEU A 132 -11.83 0.90 11.36
N PRO A 133 -12.25 1.49 12.49
CA PRO A 133 -11.44 1.56 13.69
C PRO A 133 -11.36 0.21 14.44
N PRO A 134 -10.37 0.00 15.34
CA PRO A 134 -10.22 -1.25 16.09
C PRO A 134 -11.46 -1.66 16.92
N GLU A 135 -12.26 -0.70 17.33
CA GLU A 135 -13.50 -0.93 18.07
C GLU A 135 -14.56 -1.67 17.25
N MET A 136 -14.40 -1.68 15.93
CA MET A 136 -15.31 -2.34 14.97
C MET A 136 -14.65 -3.55 14.32
N ASP A 137 -13.67 -4.17 14.98
CA ASP A 137 -12.95 -5.34 14.46
C ASP A 137 -13.85 -6.53 14.09
N ASP A 138 -14.97 -6.68 14.79
CA ASP A 138 -15.93 -7.76 14.54
C ASP A 138 -16.61 -7.63 13.16
N GLU A 139 -16.66 -6.44 12.59
CA GLU A 139 -17.29 -6.18 11.30
C GLU A 139 -16.50 -6.79 10.12
N LEU A 140 -15.17 -6.71 10.14
CA LEU A 140 -14.33 -7.16 9.03
C LEU A 140 -12.97 -7.74 9.47
N CYS A 141 -12.28 -7.11 10.44
CA CYS A 141 -10.91 -7.48 10.79
C CYS A 141 -10.83 -8.93 11.29
N ILE A 142 -11.66 -9.28 12.27
CA ILE A 142 -11.68 -10.64 12.82
C ILE A 142 -12.12 -11.67 11.78
N PRO A 143 -13.20 -11.46 10.98
CA PRO A 143 -13.52 -12.32 9.85
C PRO A 143 -12.37 -12.52 8.86
N ALA A 144 -11.67 -11.43 8.48
CA ALA A 144 -10.54 -11.49 7.55
C ALA A 144 -9.39 -12.36 8.10
N ILE A 145 -9.00 -12.15 9.35
CA ILE A 145 -7.94 -12.92 10.02
C ILE A 145 -8.32 -14.40 10.11
N ARG A 146 -9.56 -14.72 10.45
CA ARG A 146 -10.04 -16.11 10.50
C ARG A 146 -9.94 -16.82 9.16
N LYS A 147 -10.09 -16.09 8.07
CA LYS A 147 -9.94 -16.58 6.70
C LYS A 147 -8.49 -16.52 6.18
N GLY A 148 -7.55 -16.05 7.00
CA GLY A 148 -6.13 -16.01 6.67
C GLY A 148 -5.68 -14.75 5.92
N ILE A 149 -6.52 -13.74 5.76
CA ILE A 149 -6.16 -12.45 5.17
C ILE A 149 -5.56 -11.55 6.27
N ASN A 150 -4.41 -10.95 6.02
CA ASN A 150 -3.81 -9.98 6.93
C ASN A 150 -4.67 -8.72 7.02
N PHE A 151 -4.70 -8.11 8.19
CA PHE A 151 -5.36 -6.83 8.40
C PHE A 151 -4.34 -5.80 8.86
N ILE A 152 -3.92 -4.94 7.94
CA ILE A 152 -2.90 -3.92 8.16
C ILE A 152 -3.57 -2.68 8.74
N ARG A 153 -3.04 -2.17 9.84
CA ARG A 153 -3.56 -0.97 10.49
C ARG A 153 -2.65 0.23 10.29
N LEU A 154 -3.30 1.38 10.21
CA LEU A 154 -2.64 2.67 10.14
C LEU A 154 -2.32 3.19 11.55
N ALA A 155 -1.08 3.60 11.76
CA ALA A 155 -0.67 4.40 12.91
C ALA A 155 -0.22 5.78 12.41
N THR A 156 -0.49 6.82 13.18
CA THR A 156 -0.21 8.21 12.85
C THR A 156 0.51 8.91 14.00
N PRO A 157 1.03 10.11 13.84
CA PRO A 157 1.58 10.89 14.96
C PRO A 157 0.59 11.12 16.12
N THR A 158 -0.71 11.09 15.83
CA THR A 158 -1.77 11.21 16.84
C THR A 158 -2.14 9.89 17.51
N THR A 159 -1.58 8.76 17.06
CA THR A 159 -1.72 7.47 17.74
C THR A 159 -0.77 7.46 18.94
N ASP A 160 -1.27 7.86 20.10
CA ASP A 160 -0.51 7.94 21.35
C ASP A 160 -0.26 6.57 22.01
N GLU A 161 0.48 6.55 23.12
CA GLU A 161 0.81 5.33 23.88
C GLU A 161 -0.44 4.59 24.41
N LYS A 162 -1.54 5.30 24.64
CA LYS A 162 -2.80 4.69 25.12
C LYS A 162 -3.55 4.03 23.96
N ARG A 163 -3.49 4.64 22.77
CA ARG A 163 -4.20 4.18 21.57
C ARG A 163 -3.46 3.05 20.85
N LEU A 164 -2.13 3.08 20.87
CA LEU A 164 -1.28 2.16 20.13
C LEU A 164 -1.58 0.67 20.42
N PRO A 165 -1.75 0.21 21.67
CA PRO A 165 -2.10 -1.18 21.96
C PRO A 165 -3.42 -1.62 21.31
N ALA A 166 -4.43 -0.76 21.28
CA ALA A 166 -5.71 -1.06 20.64
C ALA A 166 -5.55 -1.20 19.11
N VAL A 167 -4.77 -0.32 18.49
CA VAL A 167 -4.46 -0.40 17.05
C VAL A 167 -3.72 -1.69 16.72
N LEU A 168 -2.76 -2.10 17.55
CA LEU A 168 -1.91 -3.25 17.29
C LEU A 168 -2.56 -4.61 17.58
N LYS A 169 -3.60 -4.66 18.43
CA LYS A 169 -4.20 -5.89 18.98
C LYS A 169 -4.50 -6.96 17.92
N ASN A 170 -5.12 -6.58 16.81
CA ASN A 170 -5.50 -7.48 15.72
C ASN A 170 -4.81 -7.10 14.39
N THR A 171 -3.71 -6.33 14.47
CA THR A 171 -2.90 -6.02 13.28
C THR A 171 -2.07 -7.22 12.88
N SER A 172 -1.96 -7.48 11.59
CA SER A 172 -1.13 -8.55 11.02
C SER A 172 -0.51 -8.12 9.68
N GLY A 173 0.51 -8.82 9.25
CA GLY A 173 1.30 -8.49 8.07
C GLY A 173 2.34 -7.42 8.37
N PHE A 174 1.94 -6.17 8.49
CA PHE A 174 2.79 -5.05 8.91
C PHE A 174 1.96 -3.92 9.53
N VAL A 175 2.62 -2.98 10.19
CA VAL A 175 2.03 -1.72 10.64
C VAL A 175 2.36 -0.64 9.63
N TYR A 176 1.35 0.10 9.16
CA TYR A 176 1.56 1.21 8.25
C TYR A 176 1.59 2.53 9.03
N TYR A 177 2.79 3.09 9.21
CA TYR A 177 2.92 4.41 9.82
C TYR A 177 2.79 5.51 8.77
N VAL A 178 1.74 6.32 8.90
CA VAL A 178 1.48 7.48 8.04
C VAL A 178 1.90 8.74 8.77
N SER A 179 3.01 9.32 8.38
CA SER A 179 3.48 10.58 8.95
C SER A 179 2.73 11.76 8.33
N MET A 180 1.89 12.41 9.11
CA MET A 180 1.02 13.52 8.66
C MET A 180 1.69 14.89 8.68
N ASN A 181 2.97 15.00 8.49
CA ASN A 181 3.60 16.33 8.40
C ASN A 181 3.53 16.87 6.97
N GLY A 182 2.42 17.49 6.63
CA GLY A 182 2.37 18.34 5.46
C GLY A 182 1.23 18.08 4.50
N ILE A 183 0.20 18.87 4.66
CA ILE A 183 -0.79 19.22 3.60
C ILE A 183 -0.08 19.85 2.39
N THR A 184 1.20 20.13 2.49
CA THR A 184 2.00 20.80 1.44
C THR A 184 3.24 19.99 1.12
N GLY A 185 3.18 19.15 0.12
CA GLY A 185 4.18 18.25 -0.44
C GLY A 185 5.57 18.77 -0.77
N SER A 186 6.28 19.42 0.12
CA SER A 186 7.56 20.08 -0.19
C SER A 186 8.77 19.71 0.66
N ALA A 187 8.62 19.07 1.81
CA ALA A 187 9.80 18.67 2.58
C ALA A 187 9.69 17.22 3.04
N LEU A 188 10.80 16.48 2.99
CA LEU A 188 10.96 15.22 3.73
C LEU A 188 10.72 15.51 5.22
N PRO A 189 10.07 14.60 5.96
CA PRO A 189 10.07 14.68 7.40
C PRO A 189 11.52 14.57 7.90
N ASP A 190 11.76 15.17 9.04
CA ASP A 190 13.02 14.96 9.73
C ASP A 190 13.21 13.44 9.95
N PRO A 191 14.28 12.83 9.45
CA PRO A 191 14.53 11.41 9.59
C PRO A 191 14.54 10.94 11.05
N SER A 192 14.92 11.82 11.99
CA SER A 192 14.91 11.54 13.43
C SER A 192 13.49 11.35 13.97
N LEU A 193 12.51 12.12 13.48
CA LEU A 193 11.11 11.98 13.86
C LEU A 193 10.50 10.67 13.35
N VAL A 194 10.87 10.27 12.11
CA VAL A 194 10.46 8.98 11.55
C VAL A 194 11.06 7.84 12.35
N SER A 195 12.37 7.88 12.61
CA SER A 195 13.08 6.85 13.39
C SER A 195 12.47 6.73 14.80
N GLY A 196 12.25 7.83 15.50
CA GLY A 196 11.62 7.83 16.82
C GLY A 196 10.22 7.23 16.82
N ALA A 197 9.41 7.53 15.80
CA ALA A 197 8.07 6.97 15.68
C ALA A 197 8.10 5.45 15.39
N VAL A 198 9.00 5.00 14.51
CA VAL A 198 9.18 3.57 14.23
C VAL A 198 9.66 2.82 15.47
N GLN A 199 10.66 3.34 16.18
CA GLN A 199 11.15 2.75 17.43
C GLN A 199 10.04 2.64 18.47
N ARG A 200 9.25 3.68 18.66
CA ARG A 200 8.10 3.69 19.58
C ARG A 200 7.10 2.56 19.23
N ILE A 201 6.73 2.41 17.96
CA ILE A 201 5.83 1.33 17.53
C ILE A 201 6.46 -0.04 17.79
N LYS A 202 7.74 -0.20 17.47
CA LYS A 202 8.46 -1.47 17.65
C LYS A 202 8.65 -1.90 19.11
N GLN A 203 8.51 -1.00 20.07
CA GLN A 203 8.44 -1.37 21.49
C GLN A 203 7.18 -2.18 21.85
N HIS A 204 6.15 -2.15 21.01
CA HIS A 204 4.86 -2.78 21.25
C HIS A 204 4.56 -3.94 20.26
N THR A 205 5.40 -4.18 19.26
CA THR A 205 5.14 -5.22 18.25
C THR A 205 6.41 -5.68 17.54
N GLU A 206 6.46 -6.96 17.19
CA GLU A 206 7.48 -7.54 16.32
C GLU A 206 7.12 -7.42 14.81
N LEU A 207 5.94 -6.89 14.48
CA LEU A 207 5.53 -6.70 13.10
C LEU A 207 6.47 -5.71 12.38
N PRO A 208 6.71 -5.91 11.08
CA PRO A 208 7.38 -4.90 10.27
C PRO A 208 6.63 -3.57 10.32
N VAL A 209 7.36 -2.47 10.33
CA VAL A 209 6.78 -1.12 10.25
C VAL A 209 7.15 -0.49 8.91
N CYS A 210 6.15 -0.27 8.07
CA CYS A 210 6.29 0.41 6.79
C CYS A 210 5.87 1.88 6.92
N VAL A 211 6.67 2.78 6.37
CA VAL A 211 6.43 4.23 6.50
C VAL A 211 5.99 4.81 5.16
N GLY A 212 4.81 5.42 5.16
CA GLY A 212 4.27 6.17 4.03
C GLY A 212 4.39 7.66 4.28
N PHE A 213 5.16 8.33 3.43
CA PHE A 213 5.36 9.76 3.58
C PHE A 213 5.95 10.39 2.32
N GLY A 214 5.15 11.04 1.50
CA GLY A 214 5.61 11.97 0.46
C GLY A 214 6.86 11.56 -0.36
N VAL A 215 7.22 10.28 -0.36
CA VAL A 215 8.41 9.75 -1.03
C VAL A 215 8.26 9.91 -2.53
N LYS A 216 9.23 10.61 -3.16
CA LYS A 216 9.20 10.93 -4.59
C LYS A 216 10.47 10.52 -5.34
N THR A 217 11.56 10.33 -4.62
CA THR A 217 12.89 10.07 -5.21
C THR A 217 13.58 8.88 -4.55
N ALA A 218 14.62 8.35 -5.22
CA ALA A 218 15.49 7.32 -4.68
C ALA A 218 16.12 7.73 -3.34
N GLU A 219 16.54 8.99 -3.21
CA GLU A 219 17.14 9.50 -1.97
C GLU A 219 16.12 9.53 -0.84
N HIS A 220 14.87 9.96 -1.12
CA HIS A 220 13.79 9.89 -0.13
C HIS A 220 13.55 8.44 0.34
N ALA A 221 13.50 7.49 -0.61
CA ALA A 221 13.30 6.08 -0.30
C ALA A 221 14.46 5.50 0.53
N LYS A 222 15.70 5.90 0.25
CA LYS A 222 16.90 5.52 1.00
C LYS A 222 16.85 6.05 2.43
N VAL A 223 16.58 7.34 2.61
CA VAL A 223 16.56 7.98 3.94
C VAL A 223 15.49 7.34 4.85
N ILE A 224 14.26 7.22 4.36
CA ILE A 224 13.16 6.60 5.12
C ILE A 224 13.44 5.12 5.39
N GLY A 225 13.93 4.40 4.36
CA GLY A 225 14.25 2.98 4.45
C GLY A 225 15.37 2.64 5.42
N GLY A 226 16.23 3.61 5.77
CA GLY A 226 17.26 3.43 6.80
C GLY A 226 16.72 3.29 8.22
N SER A 227 15.46 3.68 8.45
CA SER A 227 14.82 3.69 9.78
C SER A 227 13.54 2.85 9.87
N ALA A 228 13.10 2.23 8.77
CA ALA A 228 11.85 1.48 8.70
C ALA A 228 12.03 0.15 7.96
N ASP A 229 11.17 -0.82 8.24
CA ASP A 229 11.20 -2.13 7.54
C ASP A 229 10.62 -2.04 6.12
N GLY A 230 9.97 -0.93 5.77
CA GLY A 230 9.46 -0.69 4.44
C GLY A 230 9.15 0.78 4.18
N VAL A 231 9.16 1.13 2.90
CA VAL A 231 8.84 2.47 2.38
C VAL A 231 7.62 2.34 1.47
N VAL A 232 6.57 3.10 1.78
CA VAL A 232 5.34 3.11 0.98
C VAL A 232 5.32 4.34 0.07
N VAL A 233 5.06 4.10 -1.21
CA VAL A 233 5.02 5.15 -2.23
C VAL A 233 3.70 5.06 -2.99
N GLY A 234 2.87 6.08 -2.86
CA GLY A 234 1.57 6.17 -3.56
C GLY A 234 1.49 7.37 -4.48
N THR A 235 1.45 8.57 -3.91
CA THR A 235 1.20 9.82 -4.64
C THR A 235 2.14 10.03 -5.84
N ALA A 236 3.41 9.66 -5.73
CA ALA A 236 4.37 9.79 -6.84
C ALA A 236 3.99 8.87 -8.02
N ILE A 237 3.57 7.63 -7.74
CA ILE A 237 3.16 6.66 -8.76
C ILE A 237 1.86 7.12 -9.42
N VAL A 238 0.87 7.53 -8.65
CA VAL A 238 -0.42 8.02 -9.17
C VAL A 238 -0.23 9.29 -10.02
N ASN A 239 0.64 10.20 -9.60
CA ASN A 239 1.00 11.38 -10.39
C ASN A 239 1.74 10.99 -11.68
N GLN A 240 2.61 9.96 -11.65
CA GLN A 240 3.29 9.49 -12.85
C GLN A 240 2.29 8.92 -13.87
N VAL A 241 1.25 8.21 -13.41
CA VAL A 241 0.14 7.83 -14.29
C VAL A 241 -0.50 9.08 -14.87
N ALA A 242 -0.95 10.01 -14.03
CA ALA A 242 -1.67 11.22 -14.47
C ALA A 242 -0.88 12.05 -15.49
N THR A 243 0.43 12.22 -15.30
CA THR A 243 1.29 13.00 -16.21
C THR A 243 1.62 12.30 -17.53
N SER A 244 1.41 10.99 -17.60
CA SER A 244 1.64 10.17 -18.82
C SER A 244 0.40 10.07 -19.71
N LEU A 245 -0.75 10.58 -19.26
CA LEU A 245 -1.98 10.52 -20.03
C LEU A 245 -2.03 11.57 -21.13
N THR A 246 -2.82 11.28 -22.14
CA THR A 246 -3.21 12.27 -23.18
C THR A 246 -4.11 13.36 -22.58
N ALA A 247 -4.32 14.44 -23.32
CA ALA A 247 -5.18 15.54 -22.88
C ALA A 247 -6.64 15.12 -22.62
N ASP A 248 -7.12 14.05 -23.26
CA ASP A 248 -8.44 13.46 -23.04
C ASP A 248 -8.44 12.36 -21.94
N GLY A 249 -7.31 12.22 -21.22
CA GLY A 249 -7.20 11.35 -20.05
C GLY A 249 -7.01 9.86 -20.36
N LYS A 250 -6.60 9.51 -21.57
CA LYS A 250 -6.31 8.13 -21.96
C LYS A 250 -4.84 7.78 -21.75
N ALA A 251 -4.58 6.51 -21.48
CA ALA A 251 -3.22 5.99 -21.43
C ALA A 251 -2.50 6.16 -22.77
N THR A 252 -1.20 6.42 -22.69
CA THR A 252 -0.29 6.36 -23.85
C THR A 252 0.45 5.03 -23.88
N ALA A 253 1.12 4.73 -24.99
CA ALA A 253 2.00 3.55 -25.06
C ALA A 253 3.09 3.54 -23.99
N ASP A 254 3.47 4.71 -23.49
CA ASP A 254 4.56 4.89 -22.51
C ASP A 254 4.08 4.89 -21.05
N THR A 255 2.77 4.91 -20.79
CA THR A 255 2.23 5.05 -19.41
C THR A 255 2.76 3.98 -18.46
N VAL A 256 2.72 2.71 -18.84
CA VAL A 256 3.22 1.59 -18.03
C VAL A 256 4.73 1.71 -17.81
N GLN A 257 5.48 2.03 -18.88
CA GLN A 257 6.94 2.16 -18.81
C GLN A 257 7.38 3.36 -17.97
N ALA A 258 6.65 4.46 -18.01
CA ALA A 258 6.92 5.64 -17.19
C ALA A 258 6.79 5.32 -15.68
N VAL A 259 5.74 4.60 -15.30
CA VAL A 259 5.56 4.10 -13.91
C VAL A 259 6.68 3.12 -13.53
N ALA A 260 6.99 2.14 -14.38
CA ALA A 260 8.05 1.18 -14.12
C ALA A 260 9.42 1.86 -13.96
N THR A 261 9.70 2.92 -14.72
CA THR A 261 10.95 3.68 -14.61
C THR A 261 11.05 4.44 -13.29
N LEU A 262 9.97 5.08 -12.84
CA LEU A 262 9.90 5.70 -11.53
C LEU A 262 10.16 4.67 -10.41
N VAL A 263 9.48 3.52 -10.47
CA VAL A 263 9.60 2.46 -9.45
C VAL A 263 11.00 1.86 -9.42
N ARG A 264 11.67 1.67 -10.56
CA ARG A 264 13.10 1.25 -10.59
C ARG A 264 14.00 2.25 -9.86
N GLY A 265 13.77 3.54 -10.06
CA GLY A 265 14.49 4.59 -9.33
C GLY A 265 14.28 4.50 -7.82
N LEU A 266 13.02 4.36 -7.38
CA LEU A 266 12.67 4.20 -5.96
C LEU A 266 13.27 2.92 -5.36
N SER A 267 13.23 1.81 -6.11
CA SER A 267 13.81 0.53 -5.71
C SER A 267 15.34 0.63 -5.53
N SER A 268 16.04 1.39 -6.35
CA SER A 268 17.47 1.61 -6.17
C SER A 268 17.75 2.32 -4.84
N GLY A 269 16.88 3.22 -4.41
CA GLY A 269 16.93 3.89 -3.11
C GLY A 269 16.77 2.92 -1.95
N THR A 270 15.70 2.11 -1.94
CA THR A 270 15.47 1.11 -0.87
C THR A 270 16.56 0.05 -0.83
N ARG A 271 17.09 -0.39 -1.97
CA ARG A 271 18.22 -1.35 -2.03
C ARG A 271 19.55 -0.77 -1.52
N SER A 272 19.73 0.55 -1.59
CA SER A 272 20.91 1.24 -1.05
C SER A 272 20.74 1.64 0.43
N ALA A 273 19.52 1.59 0.97
CA ALA A 273 19.27 1.75 2.39
C ALA A 273 19.76 0.49 3.12
N ARG A 274 20.50 0.70 4.22
CA ARG A 274 20.84 -0.38 5.15
C ARG A 274 19.99 -0.19 6.39
N LEU A 275 19.32 -1.25 6.80
CA LEU A 275 18.63 -1.25 8.10
C LEU A 275 19.71 -1.05 9.17
N VAL A 276 19.54 0.01 9.96
CA VAL A 276 20.39 0.20 11.15
C VAL A 276 19.98 -0.91 12.10
N ALA A 277 20.95 -1.79 12.45
CA ALA A 277 20.71 -2.80 13.46
C ALA A 277 20.23 -2.11 14.73
N ALA A 278 19.10 -2.54 15.29
CA ALA A 278 18.70 -2.14 16.63
C ALA A 278 19.74 -2.71 17.61
N GLU A 279 20.55 -1.81 18.20
CA GLU A 279 21.43 -2.15 19.31
C GLU A 279 20.65 -2.47 20.58
#